data_0dd8e4fd43cef18b82f7dbe182fc7667
#
_entry.id   0dd8e4fd43cef18b82f7dbe182fc7667
#
_cell.length_a   1.000
_cell.length_b   1.000
_cell.length_c   1.000
_cell.angle_alpha   90.00
_cell.angle_beta   90.00
_cell.angle_gamma   90.00
#
_symmetry.space_group_name_H-M   'P 1'
#
loop_
_entity.id
_entity.type
_entity.pdbx_description
1 polymer ?
#
loop_
_entity_poly.entity_id
_entity_poly.type
_entity_poly.pdbx_seq_one_letter_code
_entity_poly.pdbx_strand_id
1 'polypeptide(L)'
;MGARKGRVLLAWELGDGLGHVGRLMPLATRLERDGYVPVLAVRDPAQALRVPAARRLPVLQAPYATPRGARASGFHARSFADILCVIGYEDEERLRAMLRAWRDLARLVRPALAIGDFSPTLALALRGSGVPVMLVGSGFALPPAQDGFFPEVNAEGRAIADREHLAASMRRASGAPRDATPAALVAGDWQGACTWPLLDPYRASRARPAIGPLGPTQAAGP
;
A
#
# COMPACT_ATOMS: atom_id res chain seq x y z
N MET A 1 5.65 -15.32 29.84
CA MET A 1 5.66 -14.94 28.42
C MET A 1 4.27 -15.25 27.87
N GLY A 2 3.44 -14.23 27.58
CA GLY A 2 2.09 -14.45 27.04
C GLY A 2 2.15 -15.10 25.65
N ALA A 3 1.12 -15.88 25.30
CA ALA A 3 1.00 -16.49 23.97
C ALA A 3 1.00 -15.40 22.88
N ARG A 4 1.76 -15.58 21.80
CA ARG A 4 1.78 -14.67 20.65
C ARG A 4 0.43 -14.69 19.94
N LYS A 5 -0.17 -13.51 19.69
CA LYS A 5 -1.50 -13.33 19.08
C LYS A 5 -1.53 -13.62 17.58
N GLY A 6 -0.37 -13.71 16.91
CA GLY A 6 -0.27 -13.94 15.47
C GLY A 6 0.75 -13.02 14.80
N ARG A 7 0.93 -13.21 13.48
CA ARG A 7 1.81 -12.34 12.67
C ARG A 7 1.01 -11.18 12.06
N VAL A 8 1.67 -10.02 11.90
CA VAL A 8 1.13 -8.90 11.13
C VAL A 8 2.10 -8.59 10.01
N LEU A 9 1.63 -8.61 8.77
CA LEU A 9 2.43 -8.27 7.60
C LEU A 9 2.44 -6.75 7.43
N LEU A 10 3.61 -6.14 7.51
CA LEU A 10 3.82 -4.72 7.26
C LEU A 10 4.47 -4.57 5.88
N ALA A 11 3.77 -3.98 4.93
CA ALA A 11 4.18 -3.95 3.54
C ALA A 11 4.49 -2.54 3.04
N TRP A 12 5.55 -2.43 2.22
CA TRP A 12 5.86 -1.26 1.41
C TRP A 12 6.17 -1.70 -0.01
N GLU A 13 5.36 -1.23 -0.97
CA GLU A 13 5.44 -1.66 -2.37
C GLU A 13 5.94 -0.56 -3.31
N LEU A 14 5.39 0.65 -3.23
CA LEU A 14 5.64 1.74 -4.16
C LEU A 14 6.26 2.96 -3.46
N GLY A 15 6.76 3.88 -4.29
CA GLY A 15 7.45 5.07 -3.80
C GLY A 15 8.88 4.79 -3.38
N ASP A 16 9.65 5.83 -3.17
CA ASP A 16 11.06 5.77 -2.76
C ASP A 16 11.29 6.45 -1.41
N GLY A 17 12.42 6.11 -0.79
CA GLY A 17 12.88 6.73 0.44
C GLY A 17 12.43 6.04 1.72
N LEU A 18 13.01 6.48 2.84
CA LEU A 18 12.84 5.87 4.15
C LEU A 18 11.51 6.20 4.83
N GLY A 19 10.74 7.15 4.29
CA GLY A 19 9.48 7.60 4.89
C GLY A 19 8.43 6.51 5.03
N HIS A 20 8.39 5.56 4.08
CA HIS A 20 7.48 4.42 4.12
C HIS A 20 7.78 3.49 5.29
N VAL A 21 9.03 3.05 5.41
CA VAL A 21 9.47 2.20 6.52
C VAL A 21 9.38 2.97 7.84
N GLY A 22 9.79 4.24 7.86
CA GLY A 22 9.69 5.12 9.04
C GLY A 22 8.26 5.19 9.58
N ARG A 23 7.25 5.23 8.71
CA ARG A 23 5.82 5.23 9.10
C ARG A 23 5.34 3.88 9.63
N LEU A 24 5.89 2.77 9.12
CA LEU A 24 5.53 1.43 9.58
C LEU A 24 6.15 1.09 10.95
N MET A 25 7.27 1.70 11.35
CA MET A 25 7.97 1.34 12.58
C MET A 25 7.21 1.68 13.88
N PRO A 26 6.54 2.82 14.04
CA PRO A 26 5.68 3.07 15.19
C PRO A 26 4.56 2.02 15.32
N LEU A 27 3.98 1.60 14.19
CA LEU A 27 2.96 0.55 14.15
C LEU A 27 3.57 -0.80 14.57
N ALA A 28 4.75 -1.16 14.05
CA ALA A 28 5.45 -2.38 14.45
C ALA A 28 5.70 -2.41 15.95
N THR A 29 6.21 -1.31 16.52
CA THR A 29 6.48 -1.20 17.95
C THR A 29 5.20 -1.35 18.79
N ARG A 30 4.09 -0.76 18.34
CA ARG A 30 2.80 -0.91 19.03
C ARG A 30 2.31 -2.35 18.95
N LEU A 31 2.37 -2.99 17.79
CA LEU A 31 1.97 -4.37 17.60
C LEU A 31 2.77 -5.36 18.47
N GLU A 32 4.10 -5.15 18.59
CA GLU A 32 4.94 -5.96 19.48
C GLU A 32 4.50 -5.84 20.95
N ARG A 33 4.21 -4.62 21.42
CA ARG A 33 3.68 -4.38 22.78
C ARG A 33 2.35 -5.07 23.01
N ASP A 34 1.50 -5.13 21.96
CA ASP A 34 0.20 -5.79 22.00
C ASP A 34 0.29 -7.31 21.82
N GLY A 35 1.50 -7.89 21.69
CA GLY A 35 1.75 -9.32 21.61
C GLY A 35 1.72 -9.92 20.21
N TYR A 36 1.68 -9.11 19.16
CA TYR A 36 1.80 -9.55 17.77
C TYR A 36 3.25 -9.66 17.32
N VAL A 37 3.47 -10.34 16.19
CA VAL A 37 4.78 -10.51 15.57
C VAL A 37 4.78 -9.78 14.21
N PRO A 38 5.33 -8.55 14.12
CA PRO A 38 5.45 -7.86 12.84
C PRO A 38 6.46 -8.56 11.93
N VAL A 39 6.13 -8.63 10.63
CA VAL A 39 7.00 -9.11 9.55
C VAL A 39 6.97 -8.07 8.44
N LEU A 40 8.12 -7.58 8.03
CA LEU A 40 8.23 -6.62 6.94
C LEU A 40 8.26 -7.32 5.59
N ALA A 41 7.49 -6.82 4.62
CA ALA A 41 7.66 -7.12 3.21
C ALA A 41 7.84 -5.79 2.46
N VAL A 42 9.05 -5.53 1.98
CA VAL A 42 9.45 -4.22 1.47
C VAL A 42 10.05 -4.32 0.07
N ARG A 43 9.78 -3.30 -0.77
CA ARG A 43 10.33 -3.25 -2.13
C ARG A 43 11.86 -3.24 -2.17
N ASP A 44 12.49 -2.62 -1.18
CA ASP A 44 13.94 -2.50 -1.07
C ASP A 44 14.39 -2.82 0.36
N PRO A 45 14.80 -4.08 0.62
CA PRO A 45 15.32 -4.50 1.92
C PRO A 45 16.56 -3.73 2.35
N ALA A 46 17.44 -3.35 1.42
CA ALA A 46 18.65 -2.62 1.74
C ALA A 46 18.34 -1.22 2.28
N GLN A 47 17.39 -0.52 1.66
CA GLN A 47 16.88 0.74 2.20
C GLN A 47 16.16 0.55 3.55
N ALA A 48 15.31 -0.44 3.68
CA ALA A 48 14.56 -0.69 4.91
C ALA A 48 15.49 -0.92 6.10
N LEU A 49 16.57 -1.67 5.93
CA LEU A 49 17.56 -1.96 6.98
C LEU A 49 18.43 -0.74 7.39
N ARG A 50 18.35 0.38 6.66
CA ARG A 50 18.93 1.66 7.11
C ARG A 50 18.15 2.27 8.27
N VAL A 51 16.88 1.88 8.46
CA VAL A 51 16.08 2.26 9.62
C VAL A 51 16.42 1.33 10.78
N PRO A 52 17.06 1.79 11.87
CA PRO A 52 17.54 0.91 12.94
C PRO A 52 16.46 0.02 13.55
N ALA A 53 15.26 0.56 13.71
CA ALA A 53 14.12 -0.19 14.24
C ALA A 53 13.68 -1.38 13.34
N ALA A 54 13.93 -1.33 12.04
CA ALA A 54 13.57 -2.42 11.12
C ALA A 54 14.51 -3.63 11.26
N ARG A 55 15.76 -3.42 11.73
CA ARG A 55 16.78 -4.49 11.82
C ARG A 55 16.41 -5.62 12.77
N ARG A 56 15.51 -5.38 13.71
CA ARG A 56 15.06 -6.41 14.68
C ARG A 56 13.91 -7.26 14.14
N LEU A 57 13.31 -6.89 13.01
CA LEU A 57 12.16 -7.57 12.42
C LEU A 57 12.61 -8.51 11.29
N PRO A 58 11.87 -9.61 11.05
CA PRO A 58 12.02 -10.36 9.80
C PRO A 58 11.71 -9.45 8.60
N VAL A 59 12.61 -9.42 7.61
CA VAL A 59 12.47 -8.61 6.40
C VAL A 59 12.43 -9.54 5.19
N LEU A 60 11.38 -9.41 4.39
CA LEU A 60 11.15 -10.12 3.15
C LEU A 60 11.16 -9.14 1.97
N GLN A 61 11.54 -9.62 0.79
CA GLN A 61 11.34 -8.89 -0.45
C GLN A 61 9.83 -8.85 -0.77
N ALA A 62 9.26 -7.66 -0.91
CA ALA A 62 7.90 -7.51 -1.41
C ALA A 62 7.83 -7.90 -2.90
N PRO A 63 6.79 -8.59 -3.35
CA PRO A 63 6.46 -8.64 -4.77
C PRO A 63 6.31 -7.22 -5.31
N TYR A 64 7.16 -6.86 -6.27
CA TYR A 64 7.26 -5.51 -6.78
C TYR A 64 7.47 -5.52 -8.30
N ALA A 65 6.68 -4.71 -9.00
CA ALA A 65 6.77 -4.56 -10.44
C ALA A 65 7.68 -3.37 -10.80
N THR A 66 8.85 -3.64 -11.36
CA THR A 66 9.73 -2.57 -11.87
C THR A 66 9.08 -1.83 -13.03
N PRO A 67 9.00 -0.49 -13.00
CA PRO A 67 8.57 0.30 -14.15
C PRO A 67 9.41 0.00 -15.39
N ARG A 68 8.78 -0.04 -16.57
CA ARG A 68 9.45 -0.32 -17.84
C ARG A 68 9.43 0.89 -18.76
N GLY A 69 10.52 1.05 -19.53
CA GLY A 69 10.64 2.06 -20.59
C GLY A 69 10.78 3.50 -20.09
N ALA A 70 10.46 4.46 -20.96
CA ALA A 70 10.55 5.90 -20.68
C ALA A 70 9.65 6.40 -19.52
N ARG A 71 8.79 5.54 -18.99
CA ARG A 71 7.94 5.81 -17.81
C ARG A 71 8.73 5.69 -16.50
N ALA A 72 9.98 5.21 -16.54
CA ALA A 72 10.75 4.90 -15.33
C ALA A 72 11.44 6.12 -14.68
N SER A 73 11.70 7.20 -15.41
CA SER A 73 12.42 8.38 -14.89
C SER A 73 11.65 9.69 -15.12
N GLY A 74 11.60 10.56 -14.11
CA GLY A 74 11.00 11.88 -14.21
C GLY A 74 9.49 11.90 -14.48
N PHE A 75 8.79 10.78 -14.21
CA PHE A 75 7.36 10.69 -14.42
C PHE A 75 6.60 11.25 -13.22
N HIS A 76 5.84 12.32 -13.47
CA HIS A 76 4.90 12.88 -12.51
C HIS A 76 3.48 12.51 -12.91
N ALA A 77 2.83 11.68 -12.10
CA ALA A 77 1.47 11.23 -12.34
C ALA A 77 0.45 12.35 -12.13
N ARG A 78 -0.59 12.41 -12.95
CA ARG A 78 -1.74 13.29 -12.75
C ARG A 78 -2.71 12.72 -11.72
N SER A 79 -2.87 11.42 -11.71
CA SER A 79 -3.74 10.67 -10.82
C SER A 79 -3.07 9.40 -10.29
N PHE A 80 -3.70 8.75 -9.34
CA PHE A 80 -3.25 7.45 -8.87
C PHE A 80 -3.33 6.36 -9.95
N ALA A 81 -4.28 6.48 -10.91
CA ALA A 81 -4.37 5.58 -12.05
C ALA A 81 -3.08 5.55 -12.87
N ASP A 82 -2.46 6.72 -13.08
CA ASP A 82 -1.23 6.82 -13.85
C ASP A 82 -0.06 6.10 -13.19
N ILE A 83 -0.01 6.09 -11.85
CA ILE A 83 0.95 5.26 -11.09
C ILE A 83 0.70 3.77 -11.35
N LEU A 84 -0.56 3.34 -11.30
CA LEU A 84 -0.91 1.93 -11.57
C LEU A 84 -0.51 1.51 -12.98
N CYS A 85 -0.69 2.38 -13.99
CA CYS A 85 -0.25 2.12 -15.35
C CYS A 85 1.27 2.01 -15.46
N VAL A 86 2.03 2.89 -14.76
CA VAL A 86 3.51 2.82 -14.72
C VAL A 86 4.01 1.47 -14.22
N ILE A 87 3.35 0.90 -13.23
CA ILE A 87 3.72 -0.42 -12.68
C ILE A 87 3.07 -1.60 -13.39
N GLY A 88 2.29 -1.34 -14.46
CA GLY A 88 1.80 -2.36 -15.38
C GLY A 88 0.44 -2.95 -15.06
N TYR A 89 -0.45 -2.22 -14.41
CA TYR A 89 -1.83 -2.67 -14.15
C TYR A 89 -2.69 -2.78 -15.41
N GLU A 90 -2.27 -2.16 -16.52
CA GLU A 90 -2.90 -2.32 -17.85
C GLU A 90 -2.60 -3.69 -18.48
N ASP A 91 -1.51 -4.34 -18.09
CA ASP A 91 -1.12 -5.67 -18.50
C ASP A 91 -1.73 -6.71 -17.53
N GLU A 92 -2.81 -7.36 -17.97
CA GLU A 92 -3.57 -8.30 -17.16
C GLU A 92 -2.72 -9.49 -16.67
N GLU A 93 -1.85 -10.03 -17.53
CA GLU A 93 -1.00 -11.19 -17.16
C GLU A 93 0.02 -10.80 -16.12
N ARG A 94 0.65 -9.65 -16.31
CA ARG A 94 1.60 -9.10 -15.35
C ARG A 94 0.94 -8.81 -14.01
N LEU A 95 -0.22 -8.18 -14.03
CA LEU A 95 -0.98 -7.91 -12.80
C LEU A 95 -1.38 -9.22 -12.10
N ARG A 96 -1.87 -10.22 -12.84
CA ARG A 96 -2.22 -11.53 -12.31
C ARG A 96 -1.02 -12.22 -11.64
N ALA A 97 0.16 -12.15 -12.26
CA ALA A 97 1.39 -12.69 -11.68
C ALA A 97 1.78 -11.99 -10.36
N MET A 98 1.66 -10.65 -10.32
CA MET A 98 1.93 -9.88 -9.10
C MET A 98 0.94 -10.19 -7.98
N LEU A 99 -0.35 -10.30 -8.30
CA LEU A 99 -1.39 -10.69 -7.33
C LEU A 99 -1.11 -12.09 -6.76
N ARG A 100 -0.70 -13.03 -7.63
CA ARG A 100 -0.31 -14.37 -7.20
C ARG A 100 0.88 -14.34 -6.24
N ALA A 101 1.92 -13.60 -6.57
CA ALA A 101 3.11 -13.48 -5.73
C ALA A 101 2.78 -12.92 -4.33
N TRP A 102 1.92 -11.89 -4.24
CA TRP A 102 1.45 -11.38 -2.96
C TRP A 102 0.62 -12.39 -2.16
N ARG A 103 -0.26 -13.15 -2.84
CA ARG A 103 -1.04 -14.23 -2.18
C ARG A 103 -0.14 -15.35 -1.66
N ASP A 104 0.88 -15.74 -2.42
CA ASP A 104 1.83 -16.77 -2.01
C ASP A 104 2.68 -16.31 -0.82
N LEU A 105 3.15 -15.04 -0.82
CA LEU A 105 3.83 -14.45 0.33
C LEU A 105 2.93 -14.44 1.57
N ALA A 106 1.67 -14.05 1.43
CA ALA A 106 0.71 -14.06 2.54
C ALA A 106 0.45 -15.49 3.06
N ARG A 107 0.38 -16.50 2.18
CA ARG A 107 0.27 -17.92 2.61
C ARG A 107 1.48 -18.39 3.41
N LEU A 108 2.68 -17.95 3.05
CA LEU A 108 3.90 -18.27 3.79
C LEU A 108 3.96 -17.56 5.16
N VAL A 109 3.60 -16.29 5.21
CA VAL A 109 3.61 -15.50 6.45
C VAL A 109 2.44 -15.87 7.36
N ARG A 110 1.27 -16.20 6.81
CA ARG A 110 -0.01 -16.45 7.53
C ARG A 110 -0.36 -15.29 8.47
N PRO A 111 -0.50 -14.07 7.96
CA PRO A 111 -0.78 -12.93 8.81
C PRO A 111 -2.23 -12.91 9.29
N ALA A 112 -2.46 -12.49 10.54
CA ALA A 112 -3.78 -12.18 11.06
C ALA A 112 -4.29 -10.81 10.56
N LEU A 113 -3.39 -9.95 10.10
CA LEU A 113 -3.65 -8.60 9.55
C LEU A 113 -2.50 -8.24 8.60
N ALA A 114 -2.82 -7.56 7.50
CA ALA A 114 -1.83 -6.90 6.66
C ALA A 114 -1.99 -5.37 6.77
N ILE A 115 -0.87 -4.65 6.92
CA ILE A 115 -0.83 -3.19 6.92
C ILE A 115 0.10 -2.75 5.79
N GLY A 116 -0.44 -2.04 4.81
CA GLY A 116 0.33 -1.58 3.64
C GLY A 116 0.55 -0.07 3.65
N ASP A 117 1.77 0.36 3.41
CA ASP A 117 2.10 1.73 3.04
C ASP A 117 2.40 1.77 1.54
N PHE A 118 1.58 2.52 0.81
CA PHE A 118 1.65 2.61 -0.65
C PHE A 118 1.70 1.23 -1.33
N SER A 119 0.80 0.33 -0.93
CA SER A 119 0.78 -1.07 -1.34
C SER A 119 -0.56 -1.47 -2.00
N PRO A 120 -0.88 -0.91 -3.18
CA PRO A 120 -2.15 -1.19 -3.86
C PRO A 120 -2.26 -2.64 -4.33
N THR A 121 -1.15 -3.27 -4.75
CA THR A 121 -1.19 -4.65 -5.22
C THR A 121 -1.42 -5.65 -4.08
N LEU A 122 -0.85 -5.37 -2.89
CA LEU A 122 -1.17 -6.13 -1.68
C LEU A 122 -2.69 -6.08 -1.39
N ALA A 123 -3.28 -4.87 -1.39
CA ALA A 123 -4.70 -4.69 -1.11
C ALA A 123 -5.58 -5.47 -2.11
N LEU A 124 -5.29 -5.33 -3.41
CA LEU A 124 -6.01 -6.05 -4.46
C LEU A 124 -5.83 -7.58 -4.35
N ALA A 125 -4.61 -8.04 -4.01
CA ALA A 125 -4.29 -9.46 -3.91
C ALA A 125 -5.02 -10.15 -2.76
N LEU A 126 -5.14 -9.47 -1.61
CA LEU A 126 -5.73 -10.04 -0.40
C LEU A 126 -7.23 -9.80 -0.28
N ARG A 127 -7.84 -9.07 -1.21
CA ARG A 127 -9.29 -8.88 -1.25
C ARG A 127 -10.01 -10.23 -1.24
N GLY A 128 -10.94 -10.41 -0.29
CA GLY A 128 -11.70 -11.65 -0.13
C GLY A 128 -10.92 -12.85 0.38
N SER A 129 -9.66 -12.69 0.80
CA SER A 129 -8.82 -13.79 1.32
C SER A 129 -9.12 -14.15 2.78
N GLY A 130 -9.92 -13.38 3.50
CA GLY A 130 -10.11 -13.49 4.94
C GLY A 130 -9.02 -12.83 5.78
N VAL A 131 -7.96 -12.29 5.18
CA VAL A 131 -6.94 -11.49 5.86
C VAL A 131 -7.35 -10.01 5.76
N PRO A 132 -7.67 -9.33 6.86
CA PRO A 132 -7.97 -7.89 6.85
C PRO A 132 -6.78 -7.08 6.33
N VAL A 133 -7.06 -6.05 5.54
CA VAL A 133 -6.04 -5.16 4.97
C VAL A 133 -6.29 -3.72 5.40
N MET A 134 -5.35 -3.15 6.13
CA MET A 134 -5.30 -1.74 6.50
C MET A 134 -4.27 -1.03 5.62
N LEU A 135 -4.64 0.08 5.01
CA LEU A 135 -3.70 0.91 4.28
C LEU A 135 -3.40 2.20 5.06
N VAL A 136 -2.13 2.52 5.16
CA VAL A 136 -1.63 3.77 5.73
C VAL A 136 -0.74 4.47 4.71
N GLY A 137 -0.56 5.77 4.84
CA GLY A 137 0.32 6.48 3.91
C GLY A 137 0.05 7.98 3.86
N SER A 138 0.77 8.68 2.98
CA SER A 138 0.44 10.05 2.62
C SER A 138 -0.92 10.10 1.91
N GLY A 139 -1.56 11.26 1.90
CA GLY A 139 -2.89 11.42 1.27
C GLY A 139 -2.94 10.87 -0.15
N PHE A 140 -1.96 11.23 -1.01
CA PHE A 140 -1.89 10.79 -2.41
C PHE A 140 -1.87 9.25 -2.57
N ALA A 141 -1.21 8.53 -1.68
CA ALA A 141 -1.08 7.07 -1.74
C ALA A 141 -2.37 6.31 -1.38
N LEU A 142 -3.40 7.01 -0.93
CA LEU A 142 -4.63 6.44 -0.41
C LEU A 142 -5.86 7.09 -1.08
N PRO A 143 -6.13 6.83 -2.37
CA PRO A 143 -7.33 7.34 -3.02
C PRO A 143 -8.59 6.81 -2.32
N PRO A 144 -9.63 7.65 -2.14
CA PRO A 144 -10.87 7.23 -1.50
C PRO A 144 -11.62 6.19 -2.32
N ALA A 145 -12.13 5.15 -1.67
CA ALA A 145 -12.82 4.04 -2.32
C ALA A 145 -14.12 4.48 -3.02
N GLN A 146 -14.81 5.48 -2.46
CA GLN A 146 -16.10 5.99 -2.95
C GLN A 146 -15.99 6.81 -4.24
N ASP A 147 -14.81 7.28 -4.62
CA ASP A 147 -14.64 8.10 -5.82
C ASP A 147 -14.86 7.33 -7.15
N GLY A 148 -15.04 6.01 -7.06
CA GLY A 148 -15.29 5.14 -8.20
C GLY A 148 -14.05 4.93 -9.07
N PHE A 149 -13.50 6.01 -9.61
CA PHE A 149 -12.20 6.06 -10.28
C PHE A 149 -11.29 7.05 -9.55
N PHE A 150 -10.01 7.07 -9.90
CA PHE A 150 -9.01 7.91 -9.24
C PHE A 150 -9.11 9.36 -9.71
N PRO A 151 -9.36 10.33 -8.81
CA PRO A 151 -9.42 11.74 -9.19
C PRO A 151 -8.05 12.28 -9.59
N GLU A 152 -8.05 13.28 -10.46
CA GLU A 152 -6.85 14.04 -10.81
C GLU A 152 -6.49 14.97 -9.64
N VAL A 153 -5.25 14.89 -9.18
CA VAL A 153 -4.76 15.69 -8.04
C VAL A 153 -3.49 16.47 -8.35
N ASN A 154 -2.94 16.29 -9.54
CA ASN A 154 -1.75 17.01 -10.02
C ASN A 154 -1.99 17.49 -11.45
N ALA A 155 -2.39 18.75 -11.62
CA ALA A 155 -2.71 19.32 -12.93
C ALA A 155 -1.51 19.34 -13.90
N GLU A 156 -0.28 19.45 -13.37
CA GLU A 156 0.95 19.44 -14.16
C GLU A 156 1.44 18.01 -14.50
N GLY A 157 0.84 17.00 -13.86
CA GLY A 157 1.16 15.61 -14.09
C GLY A 157 0.70 15.12 -15.47
N ARG A 158 1.30 14.03 -15.92
CA ARG A 158 0.93 13.35 -17.17
C ARG A 158 -0.19 12.36 -16.90
N ALA A 159 -1.29 12.48 -17.63
CA ALA A 159 -2.32 11.46 -17.72
C ALA A 159 -1.89 10.43 -18.79
N ILE A 160 -1.81 9.17 -18.40
CA ILE A 160 -1.48 8.05 -19.29
C ILE A 160 -2.47 6.91 -19.18
N ALA A 161 -3.32 6.91 -18.16
CA ALA A 161 -4.27 5.85 -17.89
C ALA A 161 -5.48 5.93 -18.85
N ASP A 162 -5.72 4.85 -19.59
CA ASP A 162 -7.02 4.59 -20.18
C ASP A 162 -7.93 4.02 -19.08
N ARG A 163 -8.98 4.76 -18.74
CA ARG A 163 -9.87 4.44 -17.61
C ARG A 163 -10.59 3.10 -17.79
N GLU A 164 -11.10 2.84 -18.97
CA GLU A 164 -11.87 1.62 -19.26
C GLU A 164 -10.95 0.40 -19.30
N HIS A 165 -9.83 0.54 -19.98
CA HIS A 165 -8.84 -0.52 -20.10
C HIS A 165 -8.24 -0.90 -18.74
N LEU A 166 -7.82 0.08 -17.94
CA LEU A 166 -7.29 -0.15 -16.59
C LEU A 166 -8.33 -0.84 -15.69
N ALA A 167 -9.57 -0.33 -15.67
CA ALA A 167 -10.64 -0.91 -14.86
C ALA A 167 -10.97 -2.35 -15.29
N ALA A 168 -10.99 -2.63 -16.59
CA ALA A 168 -11.23 -3.96 -17.12
C ALA A 168 -10.09 -4.93 -16.77
N SER A 169 -8.83 -4.51 -16.94
CA SER A 169 -7.64 -5.29 -16.56
C SER A 169 -7.65 -5.63 -15.07
N MET A 170 -7.88 -4.64 -14.20
CA MET A 170 -7.93 -4.84 -12.75
C MET A 170 -9.00 -5.87 -12.34
N ARG A 171 -10.21 -5.76 -12.90
CA ARG A 171 -11.30 -6.71 -12.62
C ARG A 171 -10.97 -8.12 -13.10
N ARG A 172 -10.51 -8.27 -14.34
CA ARG A 172 -10.17 -9.60 -14.90
C ARG A 172 -9.00 -10.26 -14.19
N ALA A 173 -7.94 -9.50 -13.86
CA ALA A 173 -6.78 -10.04 -13.17
C ALA A 173 -7.10 -10.48 -11.73
N SER A 174 -7.97 -9.74 -11.04
CA SER A 174 -8.34 -10.04 -9.65
C SER A 174 -9.51 -11.01 -9.49
N GLY A 175 -10.31 -11.21 -10.54
CA GLY A 175 -11.58 -11.94 -10.46
C GLY A 175 -12.69 -11.15 -9.76
N ALA A 176 -12.58 -9.84 -9.72
CA ALA A 176 -13.57 -8.98 -9.06
C ALA A 176 -14.86 -8.86 -9.87
N PRO A 177 -16.02 -8.56 -9.23
CA PRO A 177 -17.28 -8.29 -9.89
C PRO A 177 -17.18 -7.17 -10.94
N ARG A 178 -18.10 -7.20 -11.94
CA ARG A 178 -18.08 -6.22 -13.04
C ARG A 178 -18.34 -4.79 -12.60
N ASP A 179 -19.06 -4.59 -11.52
CA ASP A 179 -19.41 -3.31 -10.89
C ASP A 179 -18.34 -2.81 -9.91
N ALA A 180 -17.34 -3.63 -9.59
CA ALA A 180 -16.25 -3.21 -8.70
C ALA A 180 -15.44 -2.07 -9.34
N THR A 181 -15.34 -0.97 -8.60
CA THR A 181 -14.63 0.23 -9.07
C THR A 181 -13.12 0.11 -8.82
N PRO A 182 -12.25 0.69 -9.67
CA PRO A 182 -10.80 0.65 -9.49
C PRO A 182 -10.33 1.18 -8.15
N ALA A 183 -10.91 2.29 -7.67
CA ALA A 183 -10.55 2.86 -6.38
C ALA A 183 -10.90 1.92 -5.21
N ALA A 184 -12.09 1.31 -5.22
CA ALA A 184 -12.50 0.33 -4.22
C ALA A 184 -11.66 -0.96 -4.25
N LEU A 185 -11.17 -1.36 -5.41
CA LEU A 185 -10.34 -2.56 -5.56
C LEU A 185 -9.00 -2.46 -4.82
N VAL A 186 -8.43 -1.25 -4.70
CA VAL A 186 -7.12 -1.03 -4.06
C VAL A 186 -7.22 -0.35 -2.68
N ALA A 187 -8.42 -0.14 -2.16
CA ALA A 187 -8.62 0.63 -0.93
C ALA A 187 -8.29 -0.16 0.35
N GLY A 188 -8.24 -1.50 0.29
CA GLY A 188 -8.22 -2.33 1.50
C GLY A 188 -9.54 -2.24 2.29
N ASP A 189 -9.56 -2.81 3.48
CA ASP A 189 -10.73 -2.78 4.38
C ASP A 189 -10.78 -1.49 5.22
N TRP A 190 -9.63 -0.86 5.42
CA TRP A 190 -9.50 0.38 6.16
C TRP A 190 -8.36 1.25 5.62
N GLN A 191 -8.54 2.57 5.65
CA GLN A 191 -7.52 3.55 5.25
C GLN A 191 -7.28 4.58 6.34
N GLY A 192 -6.01 4.89 6.61
CA GLY A 192 -5.57 5.96 7.49
C GLY A 192 -4.57 6.89 6.81
N ALA A 193 -5.02 8.06 6.37
CA ALA A 193 -4.14 9.07 5.80
C ALA A 193 -3.26 9.70 6.88
N CYS A 194 -1.97 9.34 6.88
CA CYS A 194 -0.98 9.78 7.87
C CYS A 194 -0.32 11.10 7.42
N THR A 195 -1.12 12.13 7.24
CA THR A 195 -0.68 13.45 6.77
C THR A 195 -1.48 14.55 7.47
N TRP A 196 -1.04 15.80 7.32
CA TRP A 196 -1.83 16.94 7.75
C TRP A 196 -3.04 17.11 6.81
N PRO A 197 -4.24 17.44 7.31
CA PRO A 197 -5.44 17.60 6.48
C PRO A 197 -5.25 18.57 5.31
N LEU A 198 -4.46 19.63 5.51
CA LEU A 198 -4.16 20.61 4.46
C LEU A 198 -3.34 20.01 3.30
N LEU A 199 -2.53 19.00 3.57
CA LEU A 199 -1.67 18.34 2.58
C LEU A 199 -2.33 17.09 1.97
N ASP A 200 -3.57 16.78 2.33
CA ASP A 200 -4.32 15.66 1.77
C ASP A 200 -5.03 16.10 0.47
N PRO A 201 -4.61 15.61 -0.71
CA PRO A 201 -5.24 16.01 -1.97
C PRO A 201 -6.69 15.53 -2.10
N TYR A 202 -7.10 14.54 -1.31
CA TYR A 202 -8.44 13.98 -1.31
C TYR A 202 -9.29 14.44 -0.12
N ARG A 203 -8.88 15.48 0.61
CA ARG A 203 -9.58 15.93 1.83
C ARG A 203 -11.08 16.17 1.66
N ALA A 204 -11.48 16.64 0.46
CA ALA A 204 -12.89 16.97 0.18
C ALA A 204 -13.78 15.73 -0.04
N SER A 205 -13.20 14.62 -0.53
CA SER A 205 -13.91 13.37 -0.84
C SER A 205 -13.65 12.25 0.18
N ARG A 206 -12.77 12.47 1.15
CA ARG A 206 -12.41 11.45 2.11
C ARG A 206 -13.49 11.23 3.16
N ALA A 207 -13.96 10.00 3.33
CA ALA A 207 -14.97 9.63 4.32
C ALA A 207 -14.50 9.82 5.77
N ARG A 208 -13.20 9.75 6.02
CA ARG A 208 -12.58 9.98 7.34
C ARG A 208 -11.44 10.97 7.18
N PRO A 209 -11.32 11.98 8.07
CA PRO A 209 -10.23 12.94 7.99
C PRO A 209 -8.85 12.26 8.15
N ALA A 210 -7.81 12.94 7.69
CA ALA A 210 -6.45 12.51 7.93
C ALA A 210 -6.16 12.42 9.44
N ILE A 211 -5.42 11.38 9.84
CA ILE A 211 -5.14 11.07 11.26
C ILE A 211 -3.86 11.75 11.78
N GLY A 212 -3.21 12.56 10.95
CA GLY A 212 -1.93 13.19 11.25
C GLY A 212 -0.72 12.29 10.97
N PRO A 213 0.49 12.86 10.93
CA PRO A 213 1.71 12.11 10.69
C PRO A 213 1.96 11.08 11.80
N LEU A 214 2.33 9.85 11.40
CA LEU A 214 2.88 8.87 12.32
C LEU A 214 4.36 9.19 12.51
N GLY A 215 4.69 9.78 13.64
CA GLY A 215 6.08 10.04 14.06
C GLY A 215 6.64 8.91 14.93
N PRO A 216 7.96 8.92 15.18
CA PRO A 216 8.53 8.04 16.19
C PRO A 216 7.83 8.32 17.51
N THR A 217 7.31 7.27 18.15
CA THR A 217 6.87 7.37 19.55
C THR A 217 8.07 7.84 20.36
N GLN A 218 8.03 9.08 20.87
CA GLN A 218 8.97 9.48 21.89
C GLN A 218 8.84 8.42 22.99
N ALA A 219 9.94 7.74 23.29
CA ALA A 219 9.99 6.98 24.51
C ALA A 219 9.61 7.97 25.61
N ALA A 220 8.54 7.66 26.35
CA ALA A 220 8.30 8.38 27.60
C ALA A 220 9.63 8.35 28.34
N GLY A 221 10.23 9.50 28.54
CA GLY A 221 11.45 9.64 29.34
C GLY A 221 11.21 9.02 30.71
N PRO A 222 12.29 8.64 31.39
CA PRO A 222 12.23 8.03 32.71
C PRO A 222 11.53 8.92 33.71
#